data_1dd6b59835c94f21bf755ecdbcb7424c
#
_entry.id   1dd6b59835c94f21bf755ecdbcb7424c
#
_cell.length_a   1.000
_cell.length_b   1.000
_cell.length_c   1.000
_cell.angle_alpha   90.00
_cell.angle_beta   90.00
_cell.angle_gamma   90.00
#
_symmetry.space_group_name_H-M   'P 1'
#
loop_
_entity.id
_entity.type
_entity.pdbx_description
1 polymer ?
#
loop_
_entity_poly.entity_id
_entity_poly.type
_entity_poly.pdbx_seq_one_letter_code
_entity_poly.pdbx_strand_id
1 'polypeptide(L)'
;MAAGFTNEGGLNGKIRYLTNIIGMWLAQELKADWAKRDGEKMAWSKIDRMATEAEALKFIIDPNAHEFLAPGDMAGKIRRFCERTGQGTPNDAETIRCVYDSLGLCFRAKMEQMSRLSGNVYDCLNIVGGGSNAKVIMQIATDICNVRVIAGPVEATATGNVLAQAMACGDVAGLAEARKIVRASVTPDIYEVKDQIGRAHV
;
A
#
# COMPACT_ATOMS: atom_id res chain seq x y z
N MET A 1 20.73 -12.32 -4.60
CA MET A 1 19.68 -11.57 -3.84
C MET A 1 19.97 -10.06 -3.72
N ALA A 2 20.70 -9.49 -4.66
CA ALA A 2 21.09 -8.08 -4.57
C ALA A 2 19.93 -7.06 -4.76
N ALA A 3 18.75 -7.50 -5.19
CA ALA A 3 17.66 -6.59 -5.56
C ALA A 3 16.48 -6.56 -4.56
N GLY A 4 16.55 -7.28 -3.43
CA GLY A 4 15.48 -7.29 -2.42
C GLY A 4 14.15 -7.88 -2.89
N PHE A 5 14.16 -8.70 -3.94
CA PHE A 5 13.02 -9.48 -4.42
C PHE A 5 13.26 -10.97 -4.19
N THR A 6 12.18 -11.70 -3.97
CA THR A 6 12.17 -13.15 -3.80
C THR A 6 11.33 -13.81 -4.90
N ASN A 7 11.61 -15.09 -5.16
CA ASN A 7 10.84 -15.93 -6.05
C ASN A 7 10.00 -16.88 -5.20
N GLU A 8 8.69 -16.86 -5.37
CA GLU A 8 7.78 -17.78 -4.70
C GLU A 8 7.03 -18.64 -5.72
N GLY A 9 6.76 -19.90 -5.34
CA GLY A 9 5.96 -20.79 -6.15
C GLY A 9 4.52 -20.27 -6.29
N GLY A 10 4.03 -20.25 -7.52
CA GLY A 10 2.65 -19.89 -7.85
C GLY A 10 1.87 -21.04 -8.44
N LEU A 11 0.60 -20.80 -8.79
CA LEU A 11 -0.28 -21.76 -9.40
C LEU A 11 0.28 -22.23 -10.76
N ASN A 12 0.11 -23.51 -11.09
CA ASN A 12 0.52 -24.15 -12.35
C ASN A 12 2.04 -24.03 -12.62
N GLY A 13 2.86 -24.17 -11.59
CA GLY A 13 4.33 -24.13 -11.72
C GLY A 13 4.92 -22.77 -12.08
N LYS A 14 4.11 -21.70 -12.04
CA LYS A 14 4.61 -20.34 -12.27
C LYS A 14 5.36 -19.85 -11.04
N ILE A 15 6.30 -18.94 -11.27
CA ILE A 15 7.02 -18.25 -10.20
C ILE A 15 6.45 -16.85 -10.04
N ARG A 16 6.17 -16.47 -8.80
CA ARG A 16 5.79 -15.11 -8.42
C ARG A 16 7.04 -14.37 -7.94
N TYR A 17 7.34 -13.29 -8.62
CA TYR A 17 8.42 -12.39 -8.25
C TYR A 17 7.86 -11.31 -7.32
N LEU A 18 8.35 -11.23 -6.07
CA LEU A 18 7.77 -10.35 -5.06
C LEU A 18 8.80 -9.70 -4.15
N THR A 19 8.39 -8.63 -3.50
CA THR A 19 9.07 -7.99 -2.39
C THR A 19 8.05 -7.60 -1.33
N ASN A 20 8.45 -7.61 -0.07
CA ASN A 20 7.62 -7.16 1.04
C ASN A 20 7.76 -5.65 1.23
N ILE A 21 6.64 -4.99 1.49
CA ILE A 21 6.55 -3.59 1.92
C ILE A 21 5.67 -3.58 3.17
N ILE A 22 6.08 -2.86 4.21
CA ILE A 22 5.20 -2.58 5.33
C ILE A 22 4.02 -1.78 4.80
N GLY A 23 2.82 -2.33 4.89
CA GLY A 23 1.61 -1.70 4.42
C GLY A 23 1.00 -0.74 5.45
N MET A 24 -0.32 -0.88 5.69
CA MET A 24 -1.08 -0.04 6.63
C MET A 24 -0.72 -0.24 8.11
N TRP A 25 0.27 -1.07 8.43
CA TRP A 25 0.75 -1.33 9.80
C TRP A 25 1.08 -0.03 10.54
N LEU A 26 1.84 0.88 9.92
CA LEU A 26 2.22 2.14 10.55
C LEU A 26 1.00 3.02 10.88
N ALA A 27 0.03 3.09 9.97
CA ALA A 27 -1.20 3.83 10.20
C ALA A 27 -2.07 3.19 11.29
N GLN A 28 -2.08 1.86 11.39
CA GLN A 28 -2.77 1.13 12.46
C GLN A 28 -2.12 1.38 13.82
N GLU A 29 -0.79 1.38 13.90
CA GLU A 29 -0.04 1.71 15.11
C GLU A 29 -0.25 3.18 15.54
N LEU A 30 -0.22 4.14 14.61
CA LEU A 30 -0.58 5.54 14.89
C LEU A 30 -1.98 5.66 15.48
N LYS A 31 -2.96 5.00 14.87
CA LYS A 31 -4.33 4.96 15.38
C LYS A 31 -4.42 4.38 16.79
N ALA A 32 -3.64 3.33 17.08
CA ALA A 32 -3.58 2.72 18.41
C ALA A 32 -2.91 3.64 19.43
N ASP A 33 -1.83 4.33 19.06
CA ASP A 33 -1.15 5.29 19.92
C ASP A 33 -2.05 6.47 20.27
N TRP A 34 -2.74 7.04 19.28
CA TRP A 34 -3.68 8.14 19.51
C TRP A 34 -4.87 7.71 20.37
N ALA A 35 -5.37 6.48 20.19
CA ALA A 35 -6.44 5.95 21.05
C ALA A 35 -6.00 5.81 22.52
N LYS A 36 -4.74 5.43 22.75
CA LYS A 36 -4.18 5.38 24.13
C LYS A 36 -4.00 6.76 24.73
N ARG A 37 -3.53 7.73 23.93
CA ARG A 37 -3.32 9.11 24.36
C ARG A 37 -4.62 9.83 24.69
N ASP A 38 -5.62 9.71 23.80
CA ASP A 38 -6.84 10.50 23.83
C ASP A 38 -8.00 9.80 24.59
N GLY A 39 -7.82 8.51 24.96
CA GLY A 39 -8.82 7.72 25.66
C GLY A 39 -9.97 7.21 24.79
N GLU A 40 -9.96 7.51 23.49
CA GLU A 40 -10.97 7.06 22.53
C GLU A 40 -10.38 6.65 21.18
N LYS A 41 -11.09 5.75 20.49
CA LYS A 41 -10.67 5.28 19.15
C LYS A 41 -11.10 6.28 18.08
N MET A 42 -10.12 6.86 17.38
CA MET A 42 -10.38 7.72 16.23
C MET A 42 -10.93 6.90 15.06
N ALA A 43 -11.98 7.40 14.39
CA ALA A 43 -12.49 6.77 13.16
C ALA A 43 -11.50 6.94 11.99
N TRP A 44 -11.44 5.96 11.09
CA TRP A 44 -10.59 6.06 9.90
C TRP A 44 -10.92 7.27 9.03
N SER A 45 -12.20 7.62 8.90
CA SER A 45 -12.65 8.82 8.16
C SER A 45 -12.06 10.13 8.70
N LYS A 46 -11.83 10.22 10.03
CA LYS A 46 -11.15 11.38 10.64
C LYS A 46 -9.64 11.36 10.31
N ILE A 47 -9.01 10.20 10.38
CA ILE A 47 -7.59 10.01 10.04
C ILE A 47 -7.35 10.37 8.56
N ASP A 48 -8.20 9.89 7.66
CA ASP A 48 -8.13 10.17 6.24
C ASP A 48 -8.31 11.66 5.93
N ARG A 49 -9.23 12.35 6.64
CA ARG A 49 -9.39 13.78 6.51
C ARG A 49 -8.14 14.53 6.97
N MET A 50 -7.55 14.16 8.11
CA MET A 50 -6.30 14.75 8.60
C MET A 50 -5.18 14.60 7.56
N ALA A 51 -5.04 13.41 6.95
CA ALA A 51 -4.05 13.18 5.90
C ALA A 51 -4.29 14.03 4.65
N THR A 52 -5.56 14.27 4.30
CA THR A 52 -5.93 15.06 3.11
C THR A 52 -5.69 16.56 3.31
N GLU A 53 -5.89 17.06 4.54
CA GLU A 53 -5.69 18.48 4.90
C GLU A 53 -4.21 18.84 5.06
N ALA A 54 -3.34 17.88 5.32
CA ALA A 54 -1.91 18.11 5.48
C ALA A 54 -1.17 18.26 4.13
N GLU A 55 -0.10 19.06 4.16
CA GLU A 55 0.76 19.29 3.00
C GLU A 55 1.41 17.99 2.50
N ALA A 56 1.31 17.75 1.19
CA ALA A 56 1.87 16.57 0.55
C ALA A 56 3.41 16.59 0.55
N LEU A 57 4.03 15.42 0.79
CA LEU A 57 5.48 15.19 0.70
C LEU A 57 6.35 16.10 1.60
N LYS A 58 5.76 16.76 2.59
CA LYS A 58 6.50 17.62 3.52
C LYS A 58 7.41 16.82 4.45
N PHE A 59 6.96 15.66 4.89
CA PHE A 59 7.69 14.72 5.73
C PHE A 59 7.72 13.34 5.07
N ILE A 60 8.87 12.70 5.05
CA ILE A 60 9.07 11.40 4.41
C ILE A 60 9.93 10.51 5.30
N ILE A 61 9.54 9.24 5.40
CA ILE A 61 10.28 8.20 6.10
C ILE A 61 10.54 7.01 5.18
N ASP A 62 11.51 6.15 5.52
CA ASP A 62 11.52 4.79 4.97
C ASP A 62 10.60 3.92 5.83
N PRO A 63 9.40 3.52 5.33
CA PRO A 63 8.47 2.74 6.15
C PRO A 63 9.01 1.36 6.54
N ASN A 64 10.04 0.86 5.86
CA ASN A 64 10.67 -0.42 6.17
C ASN A 64 11.88 -0.29 7.10
N ALA A 65 12.20 0.91 7.60
CA ALA A 65 13.31 1.10 8.52
C ALA A 65 13.08 0.31 9.82
N HIS A 66 14.15 -0.27 10.36
CA HIS A 66 14.11 -1.18 11.52
C HIS A 66 13.37 -0.58 12.73
N GLU A 67 13.48 0.72 12.95
CA GLU A 67 12.84 1.41 14.07
C GLU A 67 11.30 1.38 14.03
N PHE A 68 10.70 1.17 12.85
CA PHE A 68 9.25 1.09 12.66
C PHE A 68 8.69 -0.35 12.71
N LEU A 69 9.55 -1.37 12.81
CA LEU A 69 9.11 -2.77 12.83
C LEU A 69 8.49 -3.19 14.16
N ALA A 70 8.85 -2.54 15.26
CA ALA A 70 8.32 -2.84 16.58
C ALA A 70 7.08 -2.00 16.91
N PRO A 71 6.04 -2.55 17.56
CA PRO A 71 4.87 -1.81 17.99
C PRO A 71 5.19 -0.77 19.07
N GLY A 72 4.26 0.17 19.27
CA GLY A 72 4.27 1.18 20.33
C GLY A 72 5.08 2.42 20.03
N ASP A 73 4.57 3.54 20.50
CA ASP A 73 5.12 4.90 20.30
C ASP A 73 5.46 5.23 18.84
N MET A 74 4.62 4.76 17.91
CA MET A 74 4.86 4.97 16.48
C MET A 74 4.87 6.45 16.12
N ALA A 75 3.96 7.23 16.70
CA ALA A 75 3.94 8.69 16.52
C ALA A 75 5.25 9.34 16.99
N GLY A 76 5.76 8.95 18.15
CA GLY A 76 7.04 9.45 18.64
C GLY A 76 8.23 9.01 17.80
N LYS A 77 8.24 7.75 17.33
CA LYS A 77 9.29 7.25 16.43
C LYS A 77 9.37 8.04 15.14
N ILE A 78 8.23 8.31 14.49
CA ILE A 78 8.17 9.09 13.24
C ILE A 78 8.64 10.53 13.49
N ARG A 79 8.20 11.18 14.58
CA ARG A 79 8.65 12.54 14.91
C ARG A 79 10.16 12.58 15.10
N ARG A 80 10.73 11.70 15.91
CA ARG A 80 12.20 11.62 16.13
C ARG A 80 12.97 11.35 14.84
N PHE A 81 12.41 10.52 13.94
CA PHE A 81 13.03 10.29 12.64
C PHE A 81 13.07 11.59 11.82
N CYS A 82 11.94 12.30 11.71
CA CYS A 82 11.86 13.56 10.96
C CYS A 82 12.78 14.63 11.55
N GLU A 83 12.82 14.77 12.87
CA GLU A 83 13.75 15.71 13.57
C GLU A 83 15.21 15.37 13.28
N ARG A 84 15.59 14.10 13.43
CA ARG A 84 16.97 13.63 13.19
C ARG A 84 17.42 13.83 11.75
N THR A 85 16.49 13.75 10.80
CA THR A 85 16.77 13.95 9.37
C THR A 85 16.60 15.40 8.92
N GLY A 86 16.38 16.34 9.84
CA GLY A 86 16.29 17.77 9.55
C GLY A 86 14.97 18.21 8.90
N GLN A 87 13.95 17.36 8.91
CA GLN A 87 12.65 17.68 8.32
C GLN A 87 11.77 18.53 9.25
N GLY A 88 12.09 18.60 10.56
CA GLY A 88 11.27 19.24 11.59
C GLY A 88 10.38 18.25 12.33
N THR A 89 9.41 18.78 13.12
CA THR A 89 8.53 17.98 13.99
C THR A 89 7.11 17.96 13.43
N PRO A 90 6.65 16.85 12.84
CA PRO A 90 5.30 16.76 12.31
C PRO A 90 4.24 16.75 13.43
N ASN A 91 3.12 17.45 13.23
CA ASN A 91 1.90 17.27 14.00
C ASN A 91 1.17 15.96 13.61
N ASP A 92 0.03 15.65 14.25
CA ASP A 92 -0.66 14.38 13.99
C ASP A 92 -1.16 14.25 12.54
N ALA A 93 -1.66 15.34 11.92
CA ALA A 93 -2.11 15.34 10.54
C ALA A 93 -0.94 15.15 9.56
N GLU A 94 0.17 15.83 9.81
CA GLU A 94 1.41 15.68 9.05
C GLU A 94 2.03 14.29 9.24
N THR A 95 1.90 13.70 10.45
CA THR A 95 2.42 12.36 10.74
C THR A 95 1.70 11.28 9.92
N ILE A 96 0.36 11.31 9.85
CA ILE A 96 -0.37 10.33 9.03
C ILE A 96 -0.16 10.59 7.53
N ARG A 97 -0.06 11.86 7.11
CA ARG A 97 0.28 12.20 5.73
C ARG A 97 1.67 11.70 5.36
N CYS A 98 2.66 11.88 6.22
CA CYS A 98 4.01 11.32 6.07
C CYS A 98 3.97 9.81 5.81
N VAL A 99 3.19 9.06 6.59
CA VAL A 99 3.06 7.60 6.39
C VAL A 99 2.46 7.28 5.03
N TYR A 100 1.38 7.97 4.62
CA TYR A 100 0.70 7.70 3.35
C TYR A 100 1.58 8.06 2.14
N ASP A 101 2.23 9.21 2.17
CA ASP A 101 3.16 9.64 1.12
C ASP A 101 4.36 8.69 1.01
N SER A 102 4.93 8.29 2.16
CA SER A 102 6.07 7.36 2.20
C SER A 102 5.72 5.97 1.66
N LEU A 103 4.51 5.47 1.91
CA LEU A 103 4.03 4.23 1.32
C LEU A 103 3.86 4.36 -0.21
N GLY A 104 3.29 5.46 -0.68
CA GLY A 104 3.16 5.75 -2.11
C GLY A 104 4.53 5.80 -2.81
N LEU A 105 5.51 6.49 -2.21
CA LEU A 105 6.89 6.52 -2.71
C LEU A 105 7.56 5.15 -2.69
N CYS A 106 7.31 4.34 -1.67
CA CYS A 106 7.81 2.98 -1.60
C CYS A 106 7.23 2.11 -2.72
N PHE A 107 5.92 2.22 -3.02
CA PHE A 107 5.30 1.52 -4.16
C PHE A 107 5.95 1.96 -5.47
N ARG A 108 6.11 3.26 -5.70
CA ARG A 108 6.77 3.79 -6.89
C ARG A 108 8.18 3.25 -7.05
N ALA A 109 9.00 3.34 -6.01
CA ALA A 109 10.38 2.85 -6.04
C ALA A 109 10.45 1.35 -6.38
N LYS A 110 9.55 0.53 -5.83
CA LYS A 110 9.47 -0.90 -6.12
C LYS A 110 8.98 -1.20 -7.53
N MET A 111 8.01 -0.45 -8.04
CA MET A 111 7.55 -0.57 -9.44
C MET A 111 8.66 -0.23 -10.42
N GLU A 112 9.38 0.88 -10.20
CA GLU A 112 10.51 1.28 -11.03
C GLU A 112 11.65 0.25 -10.99
N GLN A 113 11.95 -0.27 -9.80
CA GLN A 113 12.94 -1.34 -9.64
C GLN A 113 12.51 -2.62 -10.37
N MET A 114 11.24 -3.00 -10.28
CA MET A 114 10.69 -4.15 -10.98
C MET A 114 10.74 -3.95 -12.50
N SER A 115 10.42 -2.76 -12.99
CA SER A 115 10.52 -2.39 -14.42
C SER A 115 11.96 -2.53 -14.93
N ARG A 116 12.93 -2.00 -14.19
CA ARG A 116 14.36 -2.14 -14.55
C ARG A 116 14.83 -3.59 -14.60
N LEU A 117 14.37 -4.42 -13.70
CA LEU A 117 14.79 -5.83 -13.60
C LEU A 117 14.10 -6.75 -14.62
N SER A 118 12.85 -6.47 -14.95
CA SER A 118 12.05 -7.31 -15.86
C SER A 118 12.07 -6.82 -17.30
N GLY A 119 12.47 -5.56 -17.56
CA GLY A 119 12.35 -4.90 -18.85
C GLY A 119 10.91 -4.50 -19.23
N ASN A 120 9.94 -4.72 -18.32
CA ASN A 120 8.54 -4.39 -18.57
C ASN A 120 8.20 -2.99 -18.07
N VAL A 121 7.24 -2.34 -18.75
CA VAL A 121 6.59 -1.12 -18.28
C VAL A 121 5.28 -1.48 -17.63
N TYR A 122 5.04 -0.97 -16.42
CA TYR A 122 3.79 -1.20 -15.67
C TYR A 122 2.99 0.09 -15.69
N ASP A 123 1.80 0.04 -16.24
CA ASP A 123 0.84 1.15 -16.41
C ASP A 123 -0.33 1.09 -15.41
N CYS A 124 -0.35 0.07 -14.59
CA CYS A 124 -1.41 -0.18 -13.63
C CYS A 124 -0.88 -0.84 -12.36
N LEU A 125 -1.38 -0.41 -11.21
CA LEU A 125 -1.15 -1.04 -9.91
C LEU A 125 -2.46 -1.64 -9.40
N ASN A 126 -2.50 -2.97 -9.22
CA ASN A 126 -3.64 -3.64 -8.60
C ASN A 126 -3.40 -3.79 -7.11
N ILE A 127 -4.27 -3.21 -6.29
CA ILE A 127 -4.22 -3.31 -4.82
C ILE A 127 -5.41 -4.13 -4.34
N VAL A 128 -5.13 -5.23 -3.66
CA VAL A 128 -6.14 -6.19 -3.18
C VAL A 128 -6.01 -6.41 -1.68
N GLY A 129 -7.04 -7.01 -1.08
CA GLY A 129 -7.08 -7.24 0.36
C GLY A 129 -7.61 -6.03 1.14
N GLY A 130 -7.58 -6.09 2.47
CA GLY A 130 -8.17 -5.06 3.34
C GLY A 130 -7.65 -3.64 3.12
N GLY A 131 -6.41 -3.50 2.66
CA GLY A 131 -5.81 -2.20 2.33
C GLY A 131 -6.51 -1.46 1.18
N SER A 132 -7.20 -2.18 0.28
CA SER A 132 -7.93 -1.58 -0.85
C SER A 132 -9.11 -0.68 -0.42
N ASN A 133 -9.57 -0.80 0.84
CA ASN A 133 -10.62 0.07 1.39
C ASN A 133 -10.14 1.48 1.78
N ALA A 134 -8.84 1.70 1.87
CA ALA A 134 -8.27 2.98 2.32
C ALA A 134 -8.19 3.98 1.14
N LYS A 135 -9.32 4.62 0.81
CA LYS A 135 -9.50 5.45 -0.41
C LYS A 135 -8.47 6.55 -0.56
N VAL A 136 -8.08 7.20 0.54
CA VAL A 136 -7.12 8.32 0.49
C VAL A 136 -5.74 7.82 0.07
N ILE A 137 -5.25 6.73 0.64
CA ILE A 137 -3.95 6.17 0.24
C ILE A 137 -3.98 5.59 -1.18
N MET A 138 -5.13 5.09 -1.66
CA MET A 138 -5.28 4.64 -3.05
C MET A 138 -5.06 5.81 -4.01
N GLN A 139 -5.66 6.97 -3.76
CA GLN A 139 -5.45 8.16 -4.59
C GLN A 139 -4.01 8.68 -4.49
N ILE A 140 -3.45 8.76 -3.27
CA ILE A 140 -2.05 9.17 -3.06
C ILE A 140 -1.09 8.23 -3.82
N ALA A 141 -1.30 6.92 -3.73
CA ALA A 141 -0.49 5.94 -4.47
C ALA A 141 -0.62 6.12 -5.99
N THR A 142 -1.83 6.40 -6.48
CA THR A 142 -2.11 6.68 -7.89
C THR A 142 -1.31 7.89 -8.38
N ASP A 143 -1.39 8.99 -7.64
CA ASP A 143 -0.76 10.26 -8.01
C ASP A 143 0.77 10.19 -7.91
N ILE A 144 1.31 9.55 -6.87
CA ILE A 144 2.76 9.36 -6.67
C ILE A 144 3.35 8.38 -7.70
N CYS A 145 2.70 7.23 -7.91
CA CYS A 145 3.17 6.23 -8.88
C CYS A 145 2.95 6.68 -10.33
N ASN A 146 2.08 7.67 -10.55
CA ASN A 146 1.68 8.16 -11.87
C ASN A 146 1.14 7.03 -12.78
N VAL A 147 0.39 6.10 -12.20
CA VAL A 147 -0.29 5.00 -12.88
C VAL A 147 -1.68 4.82 -12.29
N ARG A 148 -2.57 4.23 -13.09
CA ARG A 148 -3.89 3.82 -12.61
C ARG A 148 -3.78 2.83 -11.46
N VAL A 149 -4.59 3.01 -10.42
CA VAL A 149 -4.77 2.02 -9.35
C VAL A 149 -6.13 1.36 -9.48
N ILE A 150 -6.16 0.03 -9.43
CA ILE A 150 -7.38 -0.79 -9.37
C ILE A 150 -7.42 -1.43 -7.97
N ALA A 151 -8.38 -1.03 -7.16
CA ALA A 151 -8.50 -1.43 -5.76
C ALA A 151 -9.62 -2.48 -5.59
N GLY A 152 -9.28 -3.65 -5.06
CA GLY A 152 -10.18 -4.78 -4.85
C GLY A 152 -9.87 -6.01 -5.71
N PRO A 153 -10.42 -7.17 -5.36
CA PRO A 153 -11.34 -7.42 -4.24
C PRO A 153 -10.66 -7.36 -2.87
N VAL A 154 -11.45 -7.01 -1.84
CA VAL A 154 -10.99 -6.97 -0.44
C VAL A 154 -10.61 -8.37 0.04
N GLU A 155 -11.42 -9.38 -0.28
CA GLU A 155 -11.23 -10.79 0.10
C GLU A 155 -10.51 -11.60 -1.00
N ALA A 156 -9.48 -11.03 -1.62
CA ALA A 156 -8.78 -11.64 -2.73
C ALA A 156 -8.16 -13.00 -2.40
N THR A 157 -7.58 -13.14 -1.21
CA THR A 157 -6.92 -14.39 -0.77
C THR A 157 -7.92 -15.52 -0.59
N ALA A 158 -9.04 -15.26 0.09
CA ALA A 158 -10.10 -16.23 0.30
C ALA A 158 -10.74 -16.64 -1.04
N THR A 159 -11.07 -15.66 -1.88
CA THR A 159 -11.63 -15.89 -3.22
C THR A 159 -10.68 -16.72 -4.09
N GLY A 160 -9.39 -16.38 -4.08
CA GLY A 160 -8.37 -17.14 -4.83
C GLY A 160 -8.23 -18.57 -4.36
N ASN A 161 -8.30 -18.81 -3.05
CA ASN A 161 -8.25 -20.15 -2.47
C ASN A 161 -9.46 -21.01 -2.88
N VAL A 162 -10.68 -20.47 -2.77
CA VAL A 162 -11.90 -21.16 -3.20
C VAL A 162 -11.85 -21.51 -4.70
N LEU A 163 -11.45 -20.56 -5.54
CA LEU A 163 -11.34 -20.80 -6.99
C LEU A 163 -10.25 -21.84 -7.33
N ALA A 164 -9.14 -21.86 -6.59
CA ALA A 164 -8.11 -22.89 -6.78
C ALA A 164 -8.63 -24.28 -6.46
N GLN A 165 -9.43 -24.43 -5.40
CA GLN A 165 -10.09 -25.69 -5.05
C GLN A 165 -11.13 -26.08 -6.10
N ALA A 166 -11.97 -25.16 -6.56
CA ALA A 166 -12.95 -25.41 -7.63
C ALA A 166 -12.28 -25.86 -8.94
N MET A 167 -11.12 -25.28 -9.28
CA MET A 167 -10.32 -25.75 -10.42
C MET A 167 -9.79 -27.18 -10.20
N ALA A 168 -9.36 -27.50 -8.99
CA ALA A 168 -8.88 -28.86 -8.67
C ALA A 168 -9.99 -29.91 -8.69
N CYS A 169 -11.23 -29.53 -8.34
CA CYS A 169 -12.42 -30.38 -8.42
C CYS A 169 -13.00 -30.51 -9.84
N GLY A 170 -12.54 -29.69 -10.78
CA GLY A 170 -13.06 -29.68 -12.16
C GLY A 170 -14.29 -28.80 -12.37
N ASP A 171 -14.76 -28.09 -11.35
CA ASP A 171 -15.92 -27.18 -11.43
C ASP A 171 -15.61 -25.88 -12.20
N VAL A 172 -14.33 -25.50 -12.26
CA VAL A 172 -13.81 -24.35 -13.00
C VAL A 172 -12.70 -24.85 -13.93
N ALA A 173 -12.85 -24.61 -15.24
CA ALA A 173 -11.95 -25.16 -16.25
C ALA A 173 -10.50 -24.62 -16.18
N GLY A 174 -10.25 -23.53 -15.48
CA GLY A 174 -8.91 -23.00 -15.29
C GLY A 174 -8.87 -21.51 -14.95
N LEU A 175 -7.66 -20.96 -14.92
CA LEU A 175 -7.42 -19.58 -14.46
C LEU A 175 -8.18 -18.52 -15.29
N ALA A 176 -8.38 -18.74 -16.57
CA ALA A 176 -9.12 -17.79 -17.41
C ALA A 176 -10.60 -17.68 -16.99
N GLU A 177 -11.23 -18.82 -16.69
CA GLU A 177 -12.60 -18.86 -16.20
C GLU A 177 -12.70 -18.31 -14.77
N ALA A 178 -11.77 -18.70 -13.87
CA ALA A 178 -11.69 -18.15 -12.52
C ALA A 178 -11.61 -16.62 -12.53
N ARG A 179 -10.82 -16.01 -13.41
CA ARG A 179 -10.76 -14.56 -13.58
C ARG A 179 -12.06 -13.95 -14.09
N LYS A 180 -12.81 -14.64 -14.96
CA LYS A 180 -14.15 -14.18 -15.40
C LYS A 180 -15.13 -14.18 -14.23
N ILE A 181 -15.11 -15.23 -13.40
CA ILE A 181 -15.95 -15.31 -12.20
C ILE A 181 -15.65 -14.13 -11.26
N VAL A 182 -14.38 -13.86 -10.96
CA VAL A 182 -14.00 -12.72 -10.12
C VAL A 182 -14.51 -11.40 -10.68
N ARG A 183 -14.31 -11.16 -11.99
CA ARG A 183 -14.77 -9.91 -12.64
C ARG A 183 -16.29 -9.77 -12.64
N ALA A 184 -17.03 -10.84 -12.68
CA ALA A 184 -18.49 -10.83 -12.58
C ALA A 184 -19.01 -10.65 -11.15
N SER A 185 -18.19 -11.02 -10.14
CA SER A 185 -18.58 -11.02 -8.73
C SER A 185 -18.20 -9.74 -7.99
N VAL A 186 -17.20 -9.00 -8.46
CA VAL A 186 -16.64 -7.84 -7.77
C VAL A 186 -16.41 -6.69 -8.75
N THR A 187 -16.92 -5.51 -8.41
CA THR A 187 -16.59 -4.26 -9.11
C THR A 187 -15.48 -3.57 -8.32
N PRO A 188 -14.24 -3.50 -8.84
CA PRO A 188 -13.16 -2.79 -8.15
C PRO A 188 -13.36 -1.27 -8.25
N ASP A 189 -12.87 -0.54 -7.27
CA ASP A 189 -12.72 0.91 -7.37
C ASP A 189 -11.51 1.24 -8.28
N ILE A 190 -11.68 2.20 -9.18
CA ILE A 190 -10.62 2.64 -10.10
C ILE A 190 -10.22 4.07 -9.74
N TYR A 191 -8.93 4.29 -9.58
CA TYR A 191 -8.33 5.60 -9.30
C TYR A 191 -7.47 6.01 -10.48
N GLU A 192 -7.79 7.15 -11.07
CA GLU A 192 -7.01 7.78 -12.13
C GLU A 192 -6.15 8.90 -11.56
N VAL A 193 -5.02 9.16 -12.21
CA VAL A 193 -4.07 10.21 -11.81
C VAL A 193 -4.76 11.57 -11.89
N LYS A 194 -4.80 12.29 -10.76
CA LYS A 194 -5.35 13.65 -10.65
C LYS A 194 -4.24 14.69 -10.61
N ASP A 195 -3.28 14.46 -9.72
CA ASP A 195 -2.15 15.34 -9.49
C ASP A 195 -0.85 14.57 -9.71
N GLN A 196 0.03 15.08 -10.56
CA GLN A 196 1.35 14.47 -10.75
C GLN A 196 2.28 14.88 -9.59
N ILE A 197 2.09 14.24 -8.43
CA ILE A 197 2.86 14.51 -7.22
C ILE A 197 4.21 13.78 -7.32
N GLY A 198 5.31 14.44 -6.94
CA GLY A 198 6.62 13.78 -6.78
C GLY A 198 7.51 13.72 -8.02
N ARG A 199 7.25 14.46 -9.09
CA ARG A 199 8.21 14.61 -10.20
C ARG A 199 9.43 15.47 -9.84
N ALA A 200 9.33 16.33 -8.83
CA ALA A 200 10.37 17.27 -8.44
C ALA A 200 11.34 16.76 -7.37
N HIS A 201 11.16 15.53 -6.86
CA HIS A 201 11.92 15.01 -5.70
C HIS A 201 12.65 13.68 -5.99
N VAL A 202 12.94 13.39 -7.25
CA VAL A 202 13.76 12.23 -7.65
C VAL A 202 15.02 12.69 -8.36
#